data_9f873e91bb47946af05e67862f2904b8
#
_entry.id   9f873e91bb47946af05e67862f2904b8
#
_cell.length_a   1.000
_cell.length_b   1.000
_cell.length_c   1.000
_cell.angle_alpha   90.00
_cell.angle_beta   90.00
_cell.angle_gamma   90.00
#
_symmetry.space_group_name_H-M   'P 1'
#
loop_
_entity.id
_entity.type
_entity.pdbx_description
1 polymer ?
#
loop_
_entity_poly.entity_id
_entity_poly.type
_entity_poly.pdbx_seq_one_letter_code
_entity_poly.pdbx_strand_id
1 'polypeptide(L)'
;LGRINNDPLFGTTQADLFLQFKPPFYPYYYGNQGDTLVGIDSVVLALKYSGSWGDTTVAQQLEVSRIVDREFSDSSFKYHNINYSPMLGLPVSSIENIDIRTLGNKVYFAHGKDSSTNQIRIHLDPIYANEWYLYDSSQTGNYNAFRSDSLFRKLINGLAVKSVGSGNALMYLVLDDPGTRLEIHLRKRYNGRMDTSYVSLGIQTVTYSDLFQSAVANHVQRNRAGTPSVNPGPDELYLQTSPGSYVNLHFPALHPDSISNRVIN
;
A
#
# COMPACT_ATOMS: atom_id res chain seq x y z
N LEU A 1 -1.96 7.66 0.84
CA LEU A 1 -0.91 7.66 -0.19
C LEU A 1 -0.97 8.94 -1.00
N GLY A 2 0.17 9.53 -1.33
CA GLY A 2 0.22 10.72 -2.18
C GLY A 2 1.11 11.81 -1.62
N ARG A 3 1.08 12.95 -2.27
CA ARG A 3 1.91 14.11 -1.92
C ARG A 3 1.14 15.40 -2.05
N ILE A 4 1.38 16.31 -1.13
CA ILE A 4 0.97 17.71 -1.19
C ILE A 4 2.25 18.53 -1.18
N ASN A 5 2.53 19.21 -2.27
CA ASN A 5 3.75 20.01 -2.42
C ASN A 5 3.56 21.47 -2.03
N ASN A 6 2.33 21.94 -1.95
CA ASN A 6 2.04 23.36 -1.72
C ASN A 6 0.82 23.53 -0.82
N ASP A 7 1.03 23.39 0.48
CA ASP A 7 0.06 23.81 1.50
C ASP A 7 0.58 25.11 2.13
N PRO A 8 -0.14 26.23 2.00
CA PRO A 8 0.32 27.52 2.46
C PRO A 8 0.45 27.60 3.98
N LEU A 9 -0.25 26.75 4.73
CA LEU A 9 -0.23 26.74 6.20
C LEU A 9 0.71 25.68 6.76
N PHE A 10 0.78 24.51 6.13
CA PHE A 10 1.47 23.33 6.67
C PHE A 10 2.62 22.82 5.80
N GLY A 11 2.93 23.49 4.67
CA GLY A 11 4.07 23.15 3.82
C GLY A 11 3.86 21.89 2.98
N THR A 12 4.81 20.96 3.01
CA THR A 12 4.72 19.75 2.22
C THR A 12 4.35 18.54 3.08
N THR A 13 3.55 17.66 2.50
CA THR A 13 3.20 16.37 3.10
C THR A 13 3.43 15.27 2.07
N GLN A 14 4.12 14.20 2.44
CA GLN A 14 4.29 12.99 1.64
C GLN A 14 3.80 11.80 2.45
N ALA A 15 2.99 10.94 1.84
CA ALA A 15 2.48 9.73 2.43
C ALA A 15 2.82 8.53 1.54
N ASP A 16 3.63 7.63 2.04
CA ASP A 16 4.05 6.39 1.39
C ASP A 16 3.35 5.20 2.06
N LEU A 17 3.17 4.11 1.31
CA LEU A 17 2.45 2.92 1.75
C LEU A 17 3.31 1.67 1.57
N PHE A 18 3.28 0.79 2.56
CA PHE A 18 4.06 -0.45 2.61
C PHE A 18 3.11 -1.61 2.84
N LEU A 19 3.10 -2.59 1.93
CA LEU A 19 2.10 -3.63 1.87
C LEU A 19 2.74 -5.00 1.60
N GLN A 20 2.26 -6.02 2.32
CA GLN A 20 2.55 -7.41 2.03
C GLN A 20 1.28 -8.10 1.53
N PHE A 21 1.29 -8.55 0.28
CA PHE A 21 0.21 -9.34 -0.31
C PHE A 21 0.53 -10.82 -0.15
N LYS A 22 -0.47 -11.60 0.24
CA LYS A 22 -0.34 -13.05 0.48
C LYS A 22 -1.41 -13.83 -0.26
N PRO A 23 -1.14 -15.10 -0.61
CA PRO A 23 -2.19 -16.00 -1.08
C PRO A 23 -3.20 -16.28 0.05
N PRO A 24 -4.42 -16.68 -0.28
CA PRO A 24 -5.47 -16.93 0.72
C PRO A 24 -5.23 -18.17 1.59
N PHE A 25 -4.37 -19.08 1.14
CA PHE A 25 -4.00 -20.33 1.84
C PHE A 25 -2.67 -20.87 1.30
N TYR A 26 -2.12 -21.85 1.98
CA TYR A 26 -0.92 -22.60 1.56
C TYR A 26 -1.19 -24.12 1.61
N PRO A 27 -0.58 -24.93 0.73
CA PRO A 27 0.17 -24.53 -0.46
C PRO A 27 -0.75 -23.90 -1.51
N TYR A 28 -0.25 -22.90 -2.24
CA TYR A 28 -1.00 -22.19 -3.27
C TYR A 28 -0.46 -22.52 -4.66
N TYR A 29 -1.36 -22.68 -5.62
CA TYR A 29 -1.08 -23.05 -7.00
C TYR A 29 -1.75 -22.06 -7.96
N TYR A 30 -1.06 -21.72 -9.05
CA TYR A 30 -1.62 -20.85 -10.07
C TYR A 30 -2.71 -21.50 -10.94
N GLY A 31 -2.77 -22.82 -10.96
CA GLY A 31 -3.73 -23.57 -11.74
C GLY A 31 -4.44 -24.66 -10.95
N ASN A 32 -5.40 -25.31 -11.59
CA ASN A 32 -6.04 -26.51 -11.06
C ASN A 32 -5.21 -27.76 -11.36
N GLN A 33 -5.60 -28.87 -10.75
CA GLN A 33 -4.97 -30.16 -11.05
C GLN A 33 -5.09 -30.48 -12.55
N GLY A 34 -3.96 -30.75 -13.20
CA GLY A 34 -3.87 -31.02 -14.65
C GLY A 34 -3.57 -29.79 -15.51
N ASP A 35 -3.59 -28.57 -14.93
CA ASP A 35 -3.10 -27.37 -15.60
C ASP A 35 -1.56 -27.38 -15.67
N THR A 36 -1.00 -26.94 -16.78
CA THR A 36 0.43 -26.65 -16.90
C THR A 36 0.61 -25.15 -17.01
N LEU A 37 1.31 -24.55 -16.04
CA LEU A 37 1.69 -23.15 -16.09
C LEU A 37 2.68 -22.94 -17.25
N VAL A 38 2.37 -22.01 -18.14
CA VAL A 38 3.19 -21.70 -19.33
C VAL A 38 4.05 -20.45 -19.09
N GLY A 39 3.52 -19.47 -18.39
CA GLY A 39 4.24 -18.25 -18.06
C GLY A 39 3.36 -17.21 -17.38
N ILE A 40 4.00 -16.18 -16.85
CA ILE A 40 3.38 -14.98 -16.31
C ILE A 40 3.43 -13.91 -17.38
N ASP A 41 2.30 -13.28 -17.65
CA ASP A 41 2.20 -12.20 -18.66
C ASP A 41 2.43 -10.83 -18.06
N SER A 42 1.88 -10.59 -16.87
CA SER A 42 2.08 -9.34 -16.12
C SER A 42 1.70 -9.52 -14.66
N VAL A 43 2.24 -8.63 -13.83
CA VAL A 43 1.81 -8.47 -12.43
C VAL A 43 1.34 -7.04 -12.26
N VAL A 44 0.15 -6.88 -11.68
CA VAL A 44 -0.51 -5.59 -11.52
C VAL A 44 -0.84 -5.37 -10.05
N LEU A 45 -0.33 -4.29 -9.49
CA LEU A 45 -0.74 -3.81 -8.18
C LEU A 45 -2.03 -3.00 -8.33
N ALA A 46 -3.09 -3.48 -7.74
CA ALA A 46 -4.40 -2.84 -7.70
C ALA A 46 -4.69 -2.35 -6.28
N LEU A 47 -5.04 -1.07 -6.13
CA LEU A 47 -5.34 -0.45 -4.84
C LEU A 47 -6.72 0.20 -4.91
N LYS A 48 -7.63 -0.22 -4.02
CA LYS A 48 -8.99 0.33 -3.94
C LYS A 48 -8.96 1.75 -3.39
N TYR A 49 -9.36 2.69 -4.21
CA TYR A 49 -9.49 4.11 -3.87
C TYR A 49 -10.86 4.40 -3.27
N SER A 50 -10.90 5.18 -2.18
CA SER A 50 -12.15 5.57 -1.52
C SER A 50 -12.40 7.08 -1.50
N GLY A 51 -11.36 7.88 -1.71
CA GLY A 51 -11.48 9.33 -1.69
C GLY A 51 -10.12 10.02 -1.60
N SER A 52 -10.12 11.33 -1.63
CA SER A 52 -8.91 12.14 -1.52
C SER A 52 -9.15 13.43 -0.75
N TRP A 53 -8.05 14.02 -0.30
CA TRP A 53 -8.00 15.36 0.29
C TRP A 53 -6.90 16.16 -0.38
N GLY A 54 -7.18 17.40 -0.76
CA GLY A 54 -6.26 18.30 -1.44
C GLY A 54 -6.69 18.60 -2.87
N ASP A 55 -5.78 19.17 -3.66
CA ASP A 55 -6.01 19.54 -5.05
C ASP A 55 -5.79 18.34 -5.97
N THR A 56 -6.84 17.83 -6.56
CA THR A 56 -6.83 16.68 -7.47
C THR A 56 -6.54 17.05 -8.93
N THR A 57 -6.36 18.33 -9.25
CA THR A 57 -6.05 18.76 -10.62
C THR A 57 -4.60 18.44 -11.02
N VAL A 58 -3.73 18.24 -10.02
CA VAL A 58 -2.35 17.82 -10.22
C VAL A 58 -2.26 16.30 -10.09
N ALA A 59 -1.82 15.63 -11.15
CA ALA A 59 -1.62 14.18 -11.15
C ALA A 59 -0.58 13.77 -10.10
N GLN A 60 -0.85 12.66 -9.41
CA GLN A 60 0.11 12.03 -8.50
C GLN A 60 1.08 11.16 -9.29
N GLN A 61 2.36 11.23 -8.95
CA GLN A 61 3.37 10.33 -9.49
C GLN A 61 3.70 9.26 -8.46
N LEU A 62 3.45 8.01 -8.82
CA LEU A 62 3.67 6.86 -7.95
C LEU A 62 4.73 5.94 -8.53
N GLU A 63 5.55 5.37 -7.65
CA GLU A 63 6.54 4.36 -7.96
C GLU A 63 6.41 3.21 -6.98
N VAL A 64 6.56 1.98 -7.45
CA VAL A 64 6.55 0.78 -6.61
C VAL A 64 7.96 0.24 -6.49
N SER A 65 8.41 0.02 -5.26
CA SER A 65 9.69 -0.61 -4.93
C SER A 65 9.47 -1.90 -4.15
N ARG A 66 10.41 -2.83 -4.26
CA ARG A 66 10.44 -4.03 -3.44
C ARG A 66 10.90 -3.70 -2.02
N ILE A 67 10.32 -4.32 -1.01
CA ILE A 67 10.85 -4.30 0.36
C ILE A 67 11.82 -5.47 0.49
N VAL A 68 13.09 -5.18 0.81
CA VAL A 68 14.14 -6.21 0.92
C VAL A 68 14.42 -6.60 2.36
N ASP A 69 13.98 -5.81 3.33
CA ASP A 69 14.16 -6.10 4.74
C ASP A 69 13.13 -7.12 5.22
N ARG A 70 13.62 -8.19 5.84
CA ARG A 70 12.80 -9.28 6.37
C ARG A 70 12.03 -8.88 7.63
N GLU A 71 12.50 -7.89 8.38
CA GLU A 71 11.81 -7.43 9.59
C GLU A 71 10.40 -6.90 9.28
N PHE A 72 10.19 -6.35 8.09
CA PHE A 72 8.86 -5.91 7.69
C PHE A 72 7.87 -7.07 7.56
N SER A 73 8.33 -8.22 7.07
CA SER A 73 7.48 -9.40 6.86
C SER A 73 7.34 -10.27 8.11
N ASP A 74 8.05 -9.95 9.19
CA ASP A 74 7.90 -10.66 10.45
C ASP A 74 6.58 -10.27 11.13
N SER A 75 5.98 -11.23 11.85
CA SER A 75 4.67 -11.13 12.49
C SER A 75 4.58 -10.07 13.59
N SER A 76 5.68 -9.46 13.99
CA SER A 76 5.69 -8.31 14.90
C SER A 76 5.21 -7.07 14.16
N PHE A 77 3.95 -6.93 14.12
CA PHE A 77 3.18 -5.93 13.42
C PHE A 77 3.59 -4.50 13.81
N LYS A 78 3.99 -3.68 12.84
CA LYS A 78 4.43 -2.30 13.05
C LYS A 78 3.48 -1.34 12.35
N TYR A 79 2.45 -0.86 13.05
CA TYR A 79 1.49 0.14 12.55
C TYR A 79 2.00 1.58 12.58
N HIS A 80 3.28 1.83 12.81
CA HIS A 80 3.75 3.16 13.13
C HIS A 80 4.25 3.91 11.91
N ASN A 81 4.26 5.22 12.00
CA ASN A 81 4.89 6.13 11.06
C ASN A 81 6.42 5.95 11.09
N ILE A 82 6.90 4.82 10.61
CA ILE A 82 8.31 4.45 10.55
C ILE A 82 8.82 4.70 9.13
N ASN A 83 10.00 5.26 9.02
CA ASN A 83 10.67 5.39 7.72
C ASN A 83 11.28 4.04 7.30
N TYR A 84 10.61 3.35 6.39
CA TYR A 84 11.11 2.12 5.77
C TYR A 84 11.97 2.35 4.53
N SER A 85 12.23 3.60 4.13
CA SER A 85 13.00 3.90 2.92
C SER A 85 14.37 3.20 2.86
N PRO A 86 15.13 3.05 3.95
CA PRO A 86 16.37 2.29 3.95
C PRO A 86 16.20 0.79 3.68
N MET A 87 14.98 0.26 3.83
CA MET A 87 14.65 -1.15 3.64
C MET A 87 14.22 -1.47 2.21
N LEU A 88 14.26 -0.49 1.30
CA LEU A 88 13.77 -0.65 -0.06
C LEU A 88 14.88 -1.16 -0.99
N GLY A 89 14.52 -2.09 -1.84
CA GLY A 89 15.28 -2.49 -3.01
C GLY A 89 15.03 -1.57 -4.20
N LEU A 90 15.42 -2.05 -5.38
CA LEU A 90 15.19 -1.34 -6.63
C LEU A 90 13.69 -1.16 -6.89
N PRO A 91 13.31 -0.09 -7.63
CA PRO A 91 11.98 0.03 -8.19
C PRO A 91 11.62 -1.18 -9.04
N VAL A 92 10.37 -1.60 -8.95
CA VAL A 92 9.80 -2.71 -9.71
C VAL A 92 8.63 -2.24 -10.60
N SER A 93 8.46 -0.93 -10.73
CA SER A 93 7.58 -0.29 -11.71
C SER A 93 8.26 0.93 -12.31
N SER A 94 7.79 1.37 -13.47
CA SER A 94 7.98 2.75 -13.92
C SER A 94 7.23 3.72 -13.00
N ILE A 95 7.53 5.02 -13.15
CA ILE A 95 6.75 6.08 -12.50
C ILE A 95 5.42 6.20 -13.23
N GLU A 96 4.34 5.96 -12.50
CA GLU A 96 2.97 6.05 -13.02
C GLU A 96 2.33 7.38 -12.64
N ASN A 97 1.70 8.02 -13.62
CA ASN A 97 0.96 9.26 -13.44
C ASN A 97 -0.52 8.95 -13.18
N ILE A 98 -0.99 9.22 -11.99
CA ILE A 98 -2.35 8.93 -11.55
C ILE A 98 -3.17 10.21 -11.53
N ASP A 99 -4.07 10.36 -12.47
CA ASP A 99 -5.09 11.42 -12.44
C ASP A 99 -6.26 10.96 -11.54
N ILE A 100 -6.33 11.52 -10.34
CA ILE A 100 -7.32 11.15 -9.33
C ILE A 100 -8.75 11.33 -9.85
N ARG A 101 -8.99 12.32 -10.71
CA ARG A 101 -10.32 12.64 -11.28
C ARG A 101 -10.86 11.53 -12.18
N THR A 102 -9.97 10.71 -12.74
CA THR A 102 -10.34 9.61 -13.64
C THR A 102 -10.54 8.27 -12.94
N LEU A 103 -10.20 8.15 -11.65
CA LEU A 103 -10.28 6.89 -10.93
C LEU A 103 -11.71 6.33 -10.82
N GLY A 104 -12.73 7.19 -10.91
CA GLY A 104 -14.14 6.76 -10.97
C GLY A 104 -14.54 6.10 -12.29
N ASN A 105 -13.73 6.22 -13.34
CA ASN A 105 -14.03 5.62 -14.63
C ASN A 105 -13.89 4.10 -14.57
N LYS A 106 -14.72 3.42 -15.37
CA LYS A 106 -14.64 1.97 -15.50
C LYS A 106 -13.45 1.57 -16.35
N VAL A 107 -12.56 0.76 -15.78
CA VAL A 107 -11.39 0.19 -16.45
C VAL A 107 -11.62 -1.29 -16.71
N TYR A 108 -11.45 -1.73 -17.96
CA TYR A 108 -11.55 -3.13 -18.34
C TYR A 108 -10.16 -3.78 -18.39
N PHE A 109 -10.05 -5.01 -17.88
CA PHE A 109 -8.82 -5.80 -17.89
C PHE A 109 -9.11 -7.29 -18.16
N ALA A 110 -8.09 -8.15 -18.09
CA ALA A 110 -8.22 -9.58 -18.42
C ALA A 110 -8.94 -9.83 -19.76
N HIS A 111 -8.50 -9.11 -20.82
CA HIS A 111 -9.11 -9.17 -22.16
C HIS A 111 -10.62 -8.80 -22.17
N GLY A 112 -11.01 -7.86 -21.32
CA GLY A 112 -12.40 -7.41 -21.23
C GLY A 112 -13.32 -8.32 -20.42
N LYS A 113 -12.80 -9.41 -19.86
CA LYS A 113 -13.57 -10.36 -19.03
C LYS A 113 -13.89 -9.80 -17.66
N ASP A 114 -13.13 -8.80 -17.20
CA ASP A 114 -13.31 -8.18 -15.89
C ASP A 114 -13.17 -6.66 -15.97
N SER A 115 -13.65 -5.96 -14.95
CA SER A 115 -13.60 -4.52 -14.88
C SER A 115 -13.61 -4.01 -13.44
N SER A 116 -13.07 -2.82 -13.22
CA SER A 116 -13.08 -2.14 -11.92
C SER A 116 -13.37 -0.65 -12.05
N THR A 117 -13.78 -0.06 -10.94
CA THR A 117 -13.92 1.38 -10.74
C THR A 117 -13.29 1.77 -9.42
N ASN A 118 -12.90 3.02 -9.29
CA ASN A 118 -12.24 3.52 -8.07
C ASN A 118 -11.04 2.66 -7.68
N GLN A 119 -10.13 2.44 -8.61
CA GLN A 119 -8.97 1.59 -8.41
C GLN A 119 -7.74 2.20 -9.08
N ILE A 120 -6.66 2.32 -8.33
CA ILE A 120 -5.33 2.62 -8.87
C ILE A 120 -4.73 1.29 -9.34
N ARG A 121 -4.24 1.26 -10.58
CA ARG A 121 -3.63 0.06 -11.18
C ARG A 121 -2.24 0.40 -11.68
N ILE A 122 -1.22 -0.25 -11.11
CA ILE A 122 0.19 -0.04 -11.43
C ILE A 122 0.76 -1.34 -11.98
N HIS A 123 1.25 -1.32 -13.23
CA HIS A 123 1.92 -2.44 -13.83
C HIS A 123 3.35 -2.57 -13.28
N LEU A 124 3.70 -3.76 -12.84
CA LEU A 124 5.04 -4.05 -12.38
C LEU A 124 5.94 -4.47 -13.56
N ASP A 125 7.24 -4.23 -13.39
CA ASP A 125 8.25 -4.54 -14.42
C ASP A 125 8.17 -6.01 -14.86
N PRO A 126 8.26 -6.31 -16.16
CA PRO A 126 8.25 -7.68 -16.66
C PRO A 126 9.34 -8.58 -16.08
N ILE A 127 10.50 -8.02 -15.74
CA ILE A 127 11.59 -8.77 -15.10
C ILE A 127 11.13 -9.26 -13.72
N TYR A 128 10.52 -8.37 -12.94
CA TYR A 128 9.95 -8.71 -11.65
C TYR A 128 8.77 -9.67 -11.79
N ALA A 129 7.92 -9.46 -12.80
CA ALA A 129 6.79 -10.35 -13.06
C ALA A 129 7.23 -11.80 -13.33
N ASN A 130 8.33 -12.00 -14.06
CA ASN A 130 8.86 -13.33 -14.36
C ASN A 130 9.33 -14.11 -13.11
N GLU A 131 9.74 -13.43 -12.05
CA GLU A 131 10.10 -14.11 -10.79
C GLU A 131 8.92 -14.84 -10.18
N TRP A 132 7.69 -14.35 -10.37
CA TRP A 132 6.48 -14.92 -9.83
C TRP A 132 6.17 -16.29 -10.39
N TYR A 133 6.69 -16.62 -11.60
CA TYR A 133 6.60 -17.98 -12.15
C TYR A 133 7.21 -19.04 -11.24
N LEU A 134 8.31 -18.70 -10.58
CA LEU A 134 9.06 -19.61 -9.70
C LEU A 134 8.43 -19.80 -8.32
N TYR A 135 7.47 -18.95 -7.95
CA TYR A 135 6.87 -18.98 -6.61
C TYR A 135 5.73 -19.99 -6.46
N ASP A 136 5.21 -20.51 -7.57
CA ASP A 136 4.17 -21.54 -7.57
C ASP A 136 4.60 -22.79 -6.78
N SER A 137 3.70 -23.36 -5.99
CA SER A 137 3.94 -24.58 -5.22
C SER A 137 4.26 -25.82 -6.05
N SER A 138 3.89 -25.83 -7.33
CA SER A 138 4.25 -26.92 -8.26
C SER A 138 5.71 -26.88 -8.70
N GLN A 139 6.39 -25.72 -8.55
CA GLN A 139 7.78 -25.58 -8.94
C GLN A 139 8.71 -26.26 -7.93
N THR A 140 9.79 -26.80 -8.45
CA THR A 140 10.84 -27.44 -7.64
C THR A 140 11.99 -26.47 -7.41
N GLY A 141 12.60 -26.53 -6.23
CA GLY A 141 13.75 -25.71 -5.88
C GLY A 141 13.50 -24.76 -4.70
N ASN A 142 14.44 -23.84 -4.50
CA ASN A 142 14.45 -22.97 -3.31
C ASN A 142 13.49 -21.75 -3.44
N TYR A 143 12.78 -21.61 -4.56
CA TYR A 143 11.99 -20.43 -4.87
C TYR A 143 10.47 -20.61 -4.75
N ASN A 144 9.99 -21.80 -4.39
CA ASN A 144 8.55 -22.05 -4.31
C ASN A 144 7.92 -21.41 -3.05
N ALA A 145 7.84 -20.09 -3.06
CA ALA A 145 7.33 -19.27 -1.95
C ALA A 145 5.92 -19.68 -1.50
N PHE A 146 5.09 -20.13 -2.43
CA PHE A 146 3.69 -20.48 -2.17
C PHE A 146 3.48 -21.84 -1.49
N ARG A 147 4.53 -22.54 -1.14
CA ARG A 147 4.41 -23.81 -0.44
C ARG A 147 4.01 -23.67 1.03
N SER A 148 4.45 -22.59 1.68
CA SER A 148 4.08 -22.28 3.06
C SER A 148 4.28 -20.79 3.37
N ASP A 149 3.57 -20.28 4.39
CA ASP A 149 3.74 -18.91 4.85
C ASP A 149 5.18 -18.60 5.31
N SER A 150 5.83 -19.56 5.93
CA SER A 150 7.23 -19.41 6.35
C SER A 150 8.20 -19.24 5.16
N LEU A 151 7.99 -19.97 4.07
CA LEU A 151 8.78 -19.80 2.84
C LEU A 151 8.43 -18.49 2.14
N PHE A 152 7.15 -18.16 2.08
CA PHE A 152 6.68 -16.90 1.50
C PHE A 152 7.36 -15.70 2.14
N ARG A 153 7.33 -15.60 3.46
CA ARG A 153 7.94 -14.49 4.21
C ARG A 153 9.48 -14.41 4.09
N LYS A 154 10.14 -15.49 3.73
CA LYS A 154 11.59 -15.48 3.46
C LYS A 154 11.95 -14.92 2.09
N LEU A 155 11.05 -15.02 1.13
CA LEU A 155 11.30 -14.67 -0.27
C LEU A 155 10.60 -13.37 -0.67
N ILE A 156 9.42 -13.10 -0.09
CA ILE A 156 8.57 -11.97 -0.45
C ILE A 156 8.24 -11.16 0.81
N ASN A 157 8.96 -10.07 1.01
CA ASN A 157 8.76 -9.21 2.18
C ASN A 157 7.60 -8.24 1.97
N GLY A 158 7.40 -7.72 0.76
CA GLY A 158 6.34 -6.78 0.43
C GLY A 158 6.73 -5.78 -0.65
N LEU A 159 5.82 -4.86 -0.89
CA LEU A 159 5.95 -3.75 -1.84
C LEU A 159 5.74 -2.42 -1.12
N ALA A 160 6.53 -1.43 -1.50
CA ALA A 160 6.36 -0.05 -1.09
C ALA A 160 5.83 0.77 -2.26
N VAL A 161 4.77 1.51 -2.03
CA VAL A 161 4.23 2.47 -3.00
C VAL A 161 4.58 3.86 -2.49
N LYS A 162 5.39 4.56 -3.26
CA LYS A 162 5.90 5.89 -2.91
C LYS A 162 5.33 6.95 -3.83
N SER A 163 5.03 8.10 -3.25
CA SER A 163 4.77 9.28 -4.06
C SER A 163 6.09 9.96 -4.40
N VAL A 164 6.40 10.06 -5.70
CA VAL A 164 7.59 10.68 -6.25
C VAL A 164 7.21 11.88 -7.11
N GLY A 165 8.01 12.94 -7.09
CA GLY A 165 7.79 14.09 -7.99
C GLY A 165 6.56 14.94 -7.67
N SER A 166 5.60 15.00 -8.59
CA SER A 166 4.43 15.89 -8.52
C SER A 166 3.27 15.30 -7.72
N GLY A 167 2.38 16.18 -7.26
CA GLY A 167 1.15 15.85 -6.57
C GLY A 167 0.72 16.96 -5.62
N ASN A 168 -0.59 17.10 -5.40
CA ASN A 168 -1.12 18.06 -4.43
C ASN A 168 -2.37 17.54 -3.70
N ALA A 169 -2.48 16.21 -3.58
CA ALA A 169 -3.54 15.53 -2.85
C ALA A 169 -3.05 14.27 -2.14
N LEU A 170 -3.73 13.88 -1.10
CA LEU A 170 -3.58 12.59 -0.43
C LEU A 170 -4.78 11.70 -0.80
N MET A 171 -4.52 10.47 -1.17
CA MET A 171 -5.52 9.47 -1.54
C MET A 171 -5.78 8.51 -0.38
N TYR A 172 -7.05 8.24 -0.10
CA TYR A 172 -7.49 7.25 0.87
C TYR A 172 -7.74 5.92 0.17
N LEU A 173 -7.17 4.87 0.72
CA LEU A 173 -7.20 3.51 0.18
C LEU A 173 -7.88 2.56 1.18
N VAL A 174 -8.64 1.60 0.67
CA VAL A 174 -9.29 0.57 1.47
C VAL A 174 -8.49 -0.71 1.32
N LEU A 175 -7.75 -1.09 2.35
CA LEU A 175 -6.77 -2.17 2.28
C LEU A 175 -7.40 -3.56 2.45
N ASP A 176 -8.52 -3.67 3.14
CA ASP A 176 -9.30 -4.89 3.35
C ASP A 176 -10.38 -5.15 2.29
N ASP A 177 -10.51 -4.25 1.30
CA ASP A 177 -11.39 -4.46 0.14
C ASP A 177 -10.74 -5.46 -0.85
N PRO A 178 -11.49 -6.42 -1.41
CA PRO A 178 -11.00 -7.33 -2.44
C PRO A 178 -10.42 -6.63 -3.69
N GLY A 179 -10.75 -5.35 -3.88
CA GLY A 179 -10.16 -4.51 -4.93
C GLY A 179 -8.71 -4.08 -4.63
N THR A 180 -8.23 -4.23 -3.38
CA THR A 180 -6.82 -4.05 -3.03
C THR A 180 -6.12 -5.40 -3.07
N ARG A 181 -5.38 -5.64 -4.15
CA ARG A 181 -4.77 -6.93 -4.44
C ARG A 181 -3.58 -6.82 -5.38
N LEU A 182 -2.74 -7.84 -5.37
CA LEU A 182 -1.73 -8.06 -6.40
C LEU A 182 -2.27 -9.09 -7.37
N GLU A 183 -2.45 -8.72 -8.63
CA GLU A 183 -2.95 -9.58 -9.69
C GLU A 183 -1.76 -10.16 -10.48
N ILE A 184 -1.73 -11.47 -10.63
CA ILE A 184 -0.74 -12.19 -11.41
C ILE A 184 -1.45 -12.75 -12.63
N HIS A 185 -1.29 -12.12 -13.77
CA HIS A 185 -1.87 -12.55 -15.05
C HIS A 185 -0.97 -13.60 -15.67
N LEU A 186 -1.54 -14.74 -16.04
CA LEU A 186 -0.80 -15.93 -16.45
C LEU A 186 -1.44 -16.67 -17.61
N ARG A 187 -0.62 -17.43 -18.30
CA ARG A 187 -1.03 -18.41 -19.31
C ARG A 187 -0.84 -19.82 -18.77
N LYS A 188 -1.86 -20.61 -18.95
CA LYS A 188 -1.87 -22.03 -18.60
C LYS A 188 -2.40 -22.88 -19.74
N ARG A 189 -2.03 -24.14 -19.75
CA ARG A 189 -2.50 -25.12 -20.72
C ARG A 189 -3.22 -26.25 -20.02
N TYR A 190 -4.43 -26.54 -20.49
CA TYR A 190 -5.23 -27.65 -20.04
C TYR A 190 -5.77 -28.42 -21.27
N ASN A 191 -5.56 -29.72 -21.32
CA ASN A 191 -5.99 -30.57 -22.45
C ASN A 191 -5.59 -30.00 -23.83
N GLY A 192 -4.36 -29.53 -23.96
CA GLY A 192 -3.83 -28.97 -25.20
C GLY A 192 -4.30 -27.55 -25.55
N ARG A 193 -5.28 -27.00 -24.83
CA ARG A 193 -5.80 -25.64 -25.05
C ARG A 193 -5.07 -24.63 -24.16
N MET A 194 -4.72 -23.50 -24.76
CA MET A 194 -4.16 -22.35 -24.01
C MET A 194 -5.31 -21.53 -23.42
N ASP A 195 -5.19 -21.20 -22.15
CA ASP A 195 -6.08 -20.29 -21.45
C ASP A 195 -5.29 -19.17 -20.77
N THR A 196 -5.89 -17.98 -20.70
CA THR A 196 -5.36 -16.82 -19.98
C THR A 196 -6.28 -16.51 -18.82
N SER A 197 -5.71 -16.41 -17.64
CA SER A 197 -6.42 -16.10 -16.41
C SER A 197 -5.55 -15.22 -15.51
N TYR A 198 -6.08 -14.81 -14.37
CA TYR A 198 -5.27 -14.20 -13.33
C TYR A 198 -5.61 -14.81 -11.97
N VAL A 199 -4.65 -14.74 -11.06
CA VAL A 199 -4.83 -15.05 -9.65
C VAL A 199 -4.56 -13.80 -8.83
N SER A 200 -5.16 -13.72 -7.65
CA SER A 200 -5.05 -12.55 -6.77
C SER A 200 -4.44 -12.91 -5.43
N LEU A 201 -3.49 -12.11 -4.99
CA LEU A 201 -2.98 -12.11 -3.62
C LEU A 201 -3.59 -10.93 -2.89
N GLY A 202 -4.15 -11.15 -1.72
CA GLY A 202 -4.80 -10.12 -0.90
C GLY A 202 -3.97 -9.71 0.32
N ILE A 203 -4.51 -8.76 1.07
CA ILE A 203 -4.02 -8.41 2.40
C ILE A 203 -4.77 -9.27 3.41
N GLN A 204 -4.03 -10.09 4.15
CA GLN A 204 -4.59 -10.94 5.19
C GLN A 204 -4.74 -10.13 6.48
N THR A 205 -5.96 -9.93 6.91
CA THR A 205 -6.29 -9.13 8.11
C THR A 205 -6.38 -9.95 9.39
N VAL A 206 -6.45 -11.28 9.26
CA VAL A 206 -6.56 -12.22 10.39
C VAL A 206 -5.46 -13.28 10.33
N THR A 207 -5.09 -13.80 11.49
CA THR A 207 -4.17 -14.92 11.62
C THR A 207 -4.96 -16.22 11.79
N TYR A 208 -4.63 -17.21 10.94
CA TYR A 208 -5.06 -18.60 11.10
C TYR A 208 -3.84 -19.46 11.45
N SER A 209 -4.04 -20.74 11.79
CA SER A 209 -2.98 -21.64 12.25
C SER A 209 -1.70 -21.61 11.41
N ASP A 210 -1.83 -21.51 10.08
CA ASP A 210 -0.71 -21.58 9.13
C ASP A 210 -0.60 -20.36 8.21
N LEU A 211 -1.36 -19.31 8.50
CA LEU A 211 -1.39 -18.07 7.72
C LEU A 211 -1.40 -16.88 8.69
N PHE A 212 -0.31 -16.13 8.71
CA PHE A 212 -0.18 -14.93 9.52
C PHE A 212 -0.71 -13.70 8.80
N GLN A 213 -1.10 -12.69 9.55
CA GLN A 213 -1.49 -11.39 9.00
C GLN A 213 -0.43 -10.83 8.06
N SER A 214 -0.88 -10.07 7.08
CA SER A 214 -0.01 -9.28 6.21
C SER A 214 0.58 -8.11 6.98
N ALA A 215 1.86 -7.83 6.77
CA ALA A 215 2.47 -6.61 7.25
C ALA A 215 1.95 -5.42 6.43
N VAL A 216 1.52 -4.38 7.13
CA VAL A 216 1.03 -3.14 6.54
C VAL A 216 1.56 -1.97 7.34
N ALA A 217 2.08 -0.95 6.68
CA ALA A 217 2.50 0.29 7.32
C ALA A 217 2.32 1.48 6.38
N ASN A 218 2.28 2.66 6.96
CA ASN A 218 2.40 3.91 6.22
C ASN A 218 3.51 4.78 6.81
N HIS A 219 4.08 5.64 5.99
CA HIS A 219 5.01 6.66 6.41
C HIS A 219 4.52 8.02 5.92
N VAL A 220 4.16 8.89 6.85
CA VAL A 220 3.72 10.25 6.54
C VAL A 220 4.80 11.22 7.02
N GLN A 221 5.43 11.87 6.07
CA GLN A 221 6.46 12.87 6.32
C GLN A 221 5.91 14.27 6.03
N ARG A 222 6.17 15.21 6.93
CA ARG A 222 5.75 16.60 6.80
C ARG A 222 6.94 17.53 6.93
N ASN A 223 7.02 18.51 6.03
CA ASN A 223 7.99 19.60 6.16
C ASN A 223 7.22 20.91 6.23
N ARG A 224 7.26 21.53 7.42
CA ARG A 224 6.60 22.80 7.74
C ARG A 224 7.54 23.98 7.74
N ALA A 225 8.80 23.79 7.34
CA ALA A 225 9.79 24.87 7.37
C ALA A 225 9.30 26.09 6.59
N GLY A 226 9.38 27.26 7.21
CA GLY A 226 8.97 28.52 6.60
C GLY A 226 7.45 28.77 6.52
N THR A 227 6.63 27.91 7.12
CA THR A 227 5.17 28.11 7.12
C THR A 227 4.67 28.80 8.39
N PRO A 228 3.48 29.42 8.36
CA PRO A 228 2.86 30.02 9.54
C PRO A 228 2.68 29.05 10.71
N SER A 229 2.46 27.76 10.42
CA SER A 229 2.27 26.75 11.48
C SER A 229 3.51 26.46 12.34
N VAL A 230 4.70 26.89 11.92
CA VAL A 230 5.95 26.80 12.72
C VAL A 230 6.15 28.04 13.58
N ASN A 231 5.80 29.22 13.04
CA ASN A 231 5.91 30.50 13.75
C ASN A 231 4.55 31.20 13.70
N PRO A 232 3.57 30.74 14.52
CA PRO A 232 2.23 31.31 14.52
C PRO A 232 2.27 32.74 15.08
N GLY A 233 1.33 33.57 14.64
CA GLY A 233 1.06 34.86 15.25
C GLY A 233 0.61 34.71 16.72
N PRO A 234 0.60 35.80 17.50
CA PRO A 234 0.30 35.74 18.94
C PRO A 234 -1.09 35.17 19.26
N ASP A 235 -2.03 35.28 18.34
CA ASP A 235 -3.43 34.86 18.50
C ASP A 235 -3.79 33.67 17.60
N GLU A 236 -2.78 32.98 17.03
CA GLU A 236 -3.00 31.88 16.05
C GLU A 236 -2.51 30.54 16.60
N LEU A 237 -3.32 29.51 16.42
CA LEU A 237 -2.99 28.14 16.77
C LEU A 237 -3.29 27.23 15.58
N TYR A 238 -2.33 26.37 15.23
CA TYR A 238 -2.43 25.45 14.10
C TYR A 238 -2.47 24.01 14.58
N LEU A 239 -3.57 23.31 14.26
CA LEU A 239 -3.76 21.91 14.56
C LEU A 239 -3.75 21.09 13.26
N GLN A 240 -3.04 20.00 13.27
CA GLN A 240 -2.96 19.09 12.14
C GLN A 240 -2.99 17.63 12.64
N THR A 241 -3.71 16.77 11.92
CA THR A 241 -3.78 15.34 12.23
C THR A 241 -2.46 14.60 11.93
N SER A 242 -2.35 13.41 12.41
CA SER A 242 -1.18 12.51 12.44
C SER A 242 -0.34 12.43 11.15
N PRO A 243 1.00 12.56 11.22
CA PRO A 243 1.78 13.10 12.34
C PRO A 243 1.48 14.58 12.51
N GLY A 244 0.97 14.93 13.68
CA GLY A 244 0.28 16.18 13.88
C GLY A 244 0.92 17.15 14.85
N SER A 245 0.16 18.16 15.19
CA SER A 245 0.42 19.13 16.25
C SER A 245 -0.72 19.09 17.26
N TYR A 246 -0.42 19.44 18.49
CA TYR A 246 -1.41 19.59 19.55
C TYR A 246 -1.17 20.90 20.28
N VAL A 247 -2.18 21.37 20.97
CA VAL A 247 -2.13 22.59 21.78
C VAL A 247 -2.27 22.21 23.23
N ASN A 248 -1.34 22.69 24.06
CA ASN A 248 -1.45 22.61 25.51
C ASN A 248 -2.11 23.89 26.04
N LEU A 249 -3.27 23.73 26.67
CA LEU A 249 -3.93 24.81 27.38
C LEU A 249 -3.45 24.80 28.84
N HIS A 250 -2.80 25.87 29.25
CA HIS A 250 -2.34 26.07 30.63
C HIS A 250 -3.17 27.15 31.31
N PHE A 251 -3.80 26.82 32.41
CA PHE A 251 -4.63 27.71 33.20
C PHE A 251 -3.94 27.98 34.55
N PRO A 252 -3.04 28.95 34.64
CA PRO A 252 -2.21 29.16 35.84
C PRO A 252 -3.03 29.55 37.08
N ALA A 253 -4.23 30.08 36.91
CA ALA A 253 -5.15 30.42 38.00
C ALA A 253 -6.02 29.29 38.50
N LEU A 254 -6.02 28.11 37.82
CA LEU A 254 -6.75 26.94 38.26
C LEU A 254 -5.85 26.09 39.16
N HIS A 255 -5.96 26.31 40.46
CA HIS A 255 -5.35 25.42 41.46
C HIS A 255 -6.25 24.21 41.70
N PRO A 256 -5.68 22.98 41.83
CA PRO A 256 -6.45 21.77 42.13
C PRO A 256 -7.37 21.89 43.33
N ASP A 257 -6.94 22.68 44.33
CA ASP A 257 -7.67 22.89 45.59
C ASP A 257 -8.85 23.85 45.46
N SER A 258 -8.97 24.60 44.35
CA SER A 258 -10.06 25.57 44.11
C SER A 258 -11.23 24.95 43.32
N ILE A 259 -11.06 23.77 42.78
CA ILE A 259 -12.13 23.03 42.07
C ILE A 259 -12.79 22.12 43.08
N SER A 260 -13.95 22.54 43.63
CA SER A 260 -14.78 21.61 44.38
C SER A 260 -15.15 20.42 43.48
N ASN A 261 -15.11 19.19 44.01
CA ASN A 261 -15.46 17.92 43.31
C ASN A 261 -16.90 17.90 42.74
N ARG A 262 -17.24 18.87 41.90
CA ARG A 262 -18.52 18.87 41.17
C ARG A 262 -18.26 18.38 39.75
N VAL A 263 -18.84 17.23 39.45
CA VAL A 263 -18.99 16.77 38.07
C VAL A 263 -19.82 17.82 37.33
N ILE A 264 -19.21 18.48 36.37
CA ILE A 264 -19.93 19.33 35.41
C ILE A 264 -20.40 18.38 34.31
N ASN A 265 -21.70 18.09 34.32
CA ASN A 265 -22.38 17.32 33.26
C ASN A 265 -22.64 18.23 32.07
#